data_cc56ed00393951612794776586db9c13
#
_entry.id   cc56ed00393951612794776586db9c13
#
_cell.length_a   1.000
_cell.length_b   1.000
_cell.length_c   1.000
_cell.angle_alpha   90.00
_cell.angle_beta   90.00
_cell.angle_gamma   90.00
#
_symmetry.space_group_name_H-M   'P 1'
#
loop_
_entity.id
_entity.type
_entity.pdbx_description
1 polymer ?
#
loop_
_entity_poly.entity_id
_entity_poly.type
_entity_poly.pdbx_seq_one_letter_code
_entity_poly.pdbx_strand_id
1 'polypeptide(L)'
;MNEEEFRKLAKDKGYGEVDFQEISSGPEEEMHAHEHSVLSLVLSGKFTMTTDKGTKVFITGDWCENPAGTMHQEKTGPEGGSFLFAKKFS
;
A
#
# COMPACT_ATOMS: atom_id res chain seq x y z
N MET A 1 -7.44 -10.52 -4.20
CA MET A 1 -7.94 -10.41 -2.80
C MET A 1 -9.03 -9.36 -2.73
N ASN A 2 -10.09 -9.61 -1.99
CA ASN A 2 -11.14 -8.64 -1.75
C ASN A 2 -10.96 -7.96 -0.38
N GLU A 3 -11.83 -7.00 -0.07
CA GLU A 3 -11.73 -6.26 1.19
C GLU A 3 -11.87 -7.15 2.43
N GLU A 4 -12.81 -8.10 2.41
CA GLU A 4 -13.03 -9.00 3.54
C GLU A 4 -11.78 -9.84 3.82
N GLU A 5 -11.20 -10.39 2.77
CA GLU A 5 -9.96 -11.18 2.88
C GLU A 5 -8.80 -10.30 3.41
N PHE A 6 -8.72 -9.07 2.93
CA PHE A 6 -7.68 -8.14 3.36
C PHE A 6 -7.82 -7.80 4.85
N ARG A 7 -9.03 -7.52 5.32
CA ARG A 7 -9.26 -7.21 6.74
C ARG A 7 -8.90 -8.39 7.64
N LYS A 8 -9.21 -9.60 7.20
CA LYS A 8 -8.83 -10.80 7.93
C LYS A 8 -7.31 -10.97 7.97
N LEU A 9 -6.65 -10.77 6.84
CA LEU A 9 -5.18 -10.86 6.76
C LEU A 9 -4.52 -9.84 7.69
N ALA A 10 -5.00 -8.61 7.66
CA ALA A 10 -4.46 -7.54 8.53
C ALA A 10 -4.59 -7.92 10.00
N LYS A 11 -5.75 -8.44 10.41
CA LYS A 11 -5.97 -8.87 11.78
C LYS A 11 -5.05 -10.04 12.16
N ASP A 12 -4.95 -11.03 11.29
CA ASP A 12 -4.13 -12.22 11.54
C ASP A 12 -2.65 -11.86 11.66
N LYS A 13 -2.20 -10.83 10.96
CA LYS A 13 -0.80 -10.38 10.99
C LYS A 13 -0.53 -9.35 12.10
N GLY A 14 -1.53 -9.00 12.90
CA GLY A 14 -1.37 -8.08 14.01
C GLY A 14 -1.38 -6.61 13.62
N TYR A 15 -1.92 -6.27 12.46
CA TYR A 15 -2.07 -4.88 12.05
C TYR A 15 -3.22 -4.20 12.80
N GLY A 16 -3.15 -2.89 12.89
CA GLY A 16 -4.20 -2.09 13.51
C GLY A 16 -5.39 -1.88 12.59
N GLU A 17 -6.08 -0.76 12.80
CA GLU A 17 -7.29 -0.42 12.06
C GLU A 17 -7.00 -0.27 10.56
N VAL A 18 -7.95 -0.74 9.75
CA VAL A 18 -7.88 -0.61 8.28
C VAL A 18 -8.57 0.69 7.88
N ASP A 19 -7.83 1.55 7.18
CA ASP A 19 -8.32 2.84 6.70
C ASP A 19 -8.55 2.81 5.20
N PHE A 20 -9.60 3.48 4.75
CA PHE A 20 -9.89 3.69 3.33
C PHE A 20 -9.34 5.06 2.91
N GLN A 21 -8.67 5.11 1.77
CA GLN A 21 -8.16 6.36 1.21
C GLN A 21 -8.38 6.42 -0.30
N GLU A 22 -8.83 7.58 -0.76
CA GLU A 22 -8.83 7.92 -2.19
C GLU A 22 -7.64 8.85 -2.43
N ILE A 23 -6.83 8.51 -3.42
CA ILE A 23 -5.63 9.28 -3.73
C ILE A 23 -5.72 9.75 -5.18
N SER A 24 -5.65 11.08 -5.36
CA SER A 24 -5.59 11.66 -6.70
C SER A 24 -4.22 11.42 -7.30
N SER A 25 -4.14 11.41 -8.63
CA SER A 25 -2.87 11.37 -9.32
C SER A 25 -2.01 12.57 -8.90
N GLY A 26 -0.73 12.35 -8.75
CA GLY A 26 0.20 13.41 -8.38
C GLY A 26 1.62 13.04 -8.78
N PRO A 27 2.59 13.91 -8.46
CA PRO A 27 3.98 13.63 -8.73
C PRO A 27 4.44 12.43 -7.92
N GLU A 28 5.46 11.77 -8.43
CA GLU A 28 6.10 10.64 -7.76
C GLU A 28 6.73 11.11 -6.45
N GLU A 29 6.50 10.38 -5.36
CA GLU A 29 7.10 10.70 -4.08
C GLU A 29 8.59 10.34 -4.08
N GLU A 30 9.37 11.05 -3.26
CA GLU A 30 10.78 10.73 -3.07
C GLU A 30 10.92 9.40 -2.31
N MET A 31 12.08 8.76 -2.46
CA MET A 31 12.39 7.57 -1.69
C MET A 31 12.33 7.88 -0.20
N HIS A 32 11.57 7.09 0.54
CA HIS A 32 11.40 7.28 1.98
C HIS A 32 11.16 5.93 2.66
N ALA A 33 11.25 5.94 3.98
CA ALA A 33 10.95 4.77 4.79
C ALA A 33 10.05 5.18 5.96
N HIS A 34 9.22 4.26 6.42
CA HIS A 34 8.38 4.46 7.60
C HIS A 34 8.92 3.69 8.78
N GLU A 35 8.61 4.16 9.98
CA GLU A 35 8.94 3.45 11.23
C GLU A 35 7.97 2.31 11.53
N HIS A 36 6.94 2.17 10.72
CA HIS A 36 5.92 1.13 10.87
C HIS A 36 5.80 0.33 9.57
N SER A 37 5.28 -0.89 9.69
CA SER A 37 4.93 -1.70 8.53
C SER A 37 3.58 -1.25 7.99
N VAL A 38 3.39 -1.37 6.67
CA VAL A 38 2.14 -1.00 6.00
C VAL A 38 1.65 -2.19 5.19
N LEU A 39 0.38 -2.52 5.34
CA LEU A 39 -0.31 -3.50 4.53
C LEU A 39 -1.31 -2.75 3.66
N SER A 40 -1.32 -3.02 2.35
CA SER A 40 -2.12 -2.26 1.39
C SER A 40 -2.90 -3.16 0.45
N LEU A 41 -4.11 -2.74 0.08
CA LEU A 41 -4.93 -3.39 -0.94
C LEU A 41 -5.39 -2.34 -1.94
N VAL A 42 -5.26 -2.63 -3.22
CA VAL A 42 -5.77 -1.76 -4.28
C VAL A 42 -7.23 -2.10 -4.56
N LEU A 43 -8.12 -1.14 -4.34
CA LEU A 43 -9.55 -1.29 -4.64
C LEU A 43 -9.88 -0.82 -6.05
N SER A 44 -9.23 0.25 -6.50
CA SER A 44 -9.36 0.76 -7.87
C SER A 44 -8.11 1.54 -8.25
N GLY A 45 -7.88 1.67 -9.56
CA GLY A 45 -6.73 2.40 -10.09
C GLY A 45 -5.47 1.56 -10.11
N LYS A 46 -4.33 2.24 -10.22
CA LYS A 46 -3.00 1.62 -10.26
C LYS A 46 -2.10 2.26 -9.23
N PHE A 47 -1.18 1.47 -8.73
CA PHE A 47 -0.21 1.91 -7.74
C PHE A 47 1.14 1.29 -8.10
N THR A 48 2.16 2.11 -8.19
CA THR A 48 3.51 1.66 -8.52
C THR A 48 4.42 1.87 -7.34
N MET A 49 5.16 0.85 -6.96
CA MET A 49 6.13 0.93 -5.88
C MET A 49 7.51 0.58 -6.40
N THR A 50 8.47 1.44 -6.10
CA THR A 50 9.89 1.25 -6.46
C THR A 50 10.71 1.09 -5.19
N THR A 51 11.53 0.05 -5.15
CA THR A 51 12.49 -0.22 -4.08
C THR A 51 13.85 -0.48 -4.73
N ASP A 52 14.85 -0.78 -3.91
CA ASP A 52 16.17 -1.18 -4.40
C ASP A 52 16.14 -2.48 -5.21
N LYS A 53 15.06 -3.25 -5.09
CA LYS A 53 14.87 -4.50 -5.82
C LYS A 53 14.14 -4.32 -7.16
N GLY A 54 13.74 -3.10 -7.49
CA GLY A 54 13.06 -2.78 -8.74
C GLY A 54 11.70 -2.14 -8.54
N THR A 55 10.94 -2.09 -9.62
CA THR A 55 9.63 -1.44 -9.67
C THR A 55 8.55 -2.50 -9.88
N LYS A 56 7.44 -2.37 -9.13
CA LYS A 56 6.31 -3.28 -9.26
C LYS A 56 5.01 -2.48 -9.35
N VAL A 57 4.13 -2.90 -10.26
CA VAL A 57 2.81 -2.27 -10.46
C VAL A 57 1.74 -3.14 -9.80
N PHE A 58 0.88 -2.50 -9.03
CA PHE A 58 -0.26 -3.14 -8.37
C PHE A 58 -1.55 -2.63 -9.00
N ILE A 59 -2.48 -3.53 -9.27
CA ILE A 59 -3.80 -3.20 -9.81
C ILE A 59 -4.89 -3.70 -8.88
N THR A 60 -6.15 -3.45 -9.23
CA THR A 60 -7.31 -3.85 -8.42
C THR A 60 -7.20 -5.31 -7.95
N GLY A 61 -7.35 -5.52 -6.67
CA GLY A 61 -7.26 -6.85 -6.05
C GLY A 61 -5.87 -7.24 -5.60
N ASP A 62 -4.84 -6.51 -6.03
CA ASP A 62 -3.47 -6.77 -5.58
C ASP A 62 -3.25 -6.18 -4.20
N TRP A 63 -2.42 -6.83 -3.42
CA TRP A 63 -2.05 -6.37 -2.09
C TRP A 63 -0.54 -6.46 -1.91
N CYS A 64 -0.02 -5.68 -0.98
CA CYS A 64 1.40 -5.75 -0.64
C CYS A 64 1.62 -5.46 0.84
N GLU A 65 2.74 -5.93 1.34
CA GLU A 65 3.22 -5.62 2.67
C GLU A 65 4.58 -4.95 2.55
N ASN A 66 4.71 -3.80 3.20
CA ASN A 66 5.94 -3.02 3.19
C ASN A 66 6.48 -2.96 4.61
N PRO A 67 7.49 -3.77 4.95
CA PRO A 67 8.03 -3.80 6.31
C PRO A 67 8.64 -2.46 6.73
N ALA A 68 8.57 -2.18 8.03
CA ALA A 68 9.20 -0.98 8.60
C ALA A 68 10.67 -0.90 8.19
N GLY A 69 11.12 0.31 7.89
CA GLY A 69 12.51 0.56 7.50
C GLY A 69 12.83 0.30 6.04
N THR A 70 11.88 -0.17 5.25
CA THR A 70 12.11 -0.41 3.82
C THR A 70 12.03 0.91 3.05
N MET A 71 13.13 1.28 2.38
CA MET A 71 13.14 2.45 1.51
C MET A 71 12.32 2.18 0.26
N HIS A 72 11.39 3.05 -0.03
CA HIS A 72 10.50 2.90 -1.18
C HIS A 72 10.04 4.23 -1.72
N GLN A 73 9.54 4.19 -2.95
CA GLN A 73 9.00 5.32 -3.67
C GLN A 73 7.66 4.89 -4.26
N GLU A 74 6.64 5.71 -4.12
CA GLU A 74 5.28 5.36 -4.50
C GLU A 74 4.72 6.34 -5.52
N LYS A 75 3.89 5.83 -6.44
CA LYS A 75 3.19 6.65 -7.41
C LYS A 75 1.82 6.06 -7.69
N THR A 76 0.79 6.90 -7.56
CA THR A 76 -0.57 6.53 -7.97
C THR A 76 -0.71 6.80 -9.46
N GLY A 77 -1.45 5.94 -10.17
CA GLY A 77 -1.66 6.09 -11.61
C GLY A 77 -2.38 7.39 -11.98
N PRO A 78 -2.42 7.72 -13.29
CA PRO A 78 -2.91 9.03 -13.75
C PRO A 78 -4.38 9.30 -13.45
N GLU A 79 -5.17 8.29 -13.20
CA GLU A 79 -6.59 8.43 -12.87
C GLU A 79 -6.84 8.40 -11.36
N GLY A 80 -5.78 8.36 -10.56
CA GLY A 80 -5.90 8.18 -9.13
C GLY A 80 -6.28 6.75 -8.77
N GLY A 81 -6.74 6.55 -7.55
CA GLY A 81 -7.18 5.23 -7.10
C GLY A 81 -7.73 5.25 -5.70
N SER A 82 -8.32 4.13 -5.29
CA SER A 82 -8.78 3.94 -3.93
C SER A 82 -8.09 2.72 -3.33
N PHE A 83 -7.77 2.82 -2.04
CA PHE A 83 -6.92 1.85 -1.37
C PHE A 83 -7.37 1.63 0.07
N LEU A 84 -7.06 0.45 0.59
CA LEU A 84 -7.13 0.17 2.02
C LEU A 84 -5.69 0.08 2.55
N PHE A 85 -5.47 0.66 3.72
CA PHE A 85 -4.18 0.63 4.39
C PHE A 85 -4.34 0.24 5.85
N ALA A 86 -3.38 -0.52 6.36
CA ALA A 86 -3.27 -0.82 7.77
C ALA A 86 -1.82 -0.67 8.19
N LYS A 87 -1.58 -0.28 9.44
CA LYS A 87 -0.24 -0.05 9.97
C LYS A 87 0.03 -0.96 11.16
N LYS A 88 1.28 -1.35 11.30
CA LYS A 88 1.72 -2.11 12.46
C LYS A 88 3.00 -1.49 13.01
N PHE A 89 2.92 -1.05 14.25
CA PHE A 89 4.07 -0.53 15.00
C PHE A 89 4.58 -1.68 15.86
N SER A 90 5.73 -2.18 15.54
CA SER A 90 6.29 -3.34 16.26
C SER A 90 7.57 -2.98 16.98
#